data_1869e76782e5752c8c3202ca5bc9a127
#
_entry.id   1869e76782e5752c8c3202ca5bc9a127
#
_cell.length_a   1.000
_cell.length_b   1.000
_cell.length_c   1.000
_cell.angle_alpha   90.00
_cell.angle_beta   90.00
_cell.angle_gamma   90.00
#
_symmetry.space_group_name_H-M   'P 1'
#
loop_
_entity.id
_entity.type
_entity.pdbx_description
1 polymer ?
#
loop_
_entity_poly.entity_id
_entity_poly.type
_entity_poly.pdbx_seq_one_letter_code
_entity_poly.pdbx_strand_id
1 'polypeptide(L)'
;MVYGQTIHYIPDLTYVADPKLPNDFTYKLFQGEDILKLSHITGFDNSLVFDDNGRTNSAIAFVAYKGDTVVAIAGASTAYNNLWEVGIDVLPAFRNQGLATAMIRKLTYEILNKGAVPFYSASITNIGSQLVAARAGYLPCWVDSWGNIYDEYYPYNLKDIIE
;
A
#
# COMPACT_ATOMS: atom_id res chain seq x y z
N MET A 1 5.51 15.44 -20.87
CA MET A 1 5.39 16.01 -19.50
C MET A 1 5.56 14.87 -18.50
N VAL A 2 6.32 15.09 -17.42
CA VAL A 2 6.46 14.10 -16.34
C VAL A 2 5.31 14.31 -15.36
N TYR A 3 4.50 13.28 -15.12
CA TYR A 3 3.26 13.39 -14.33
C TYR A 3 3.40 13.02 -12.88
N GLY A 4 4.49 12.54 -12.45
CA GLY A 4 4.67 12.15 -11.07
C GLY A 4 5.95 11.38 -10.88
N GLN A 5 6.38 11.36 -9.66
CA GLN A 5 7.48 10.52 -9.22
C GLN A 5 6.99 9.68 -8.06
N THR A 6 7.36 8.42 -8.08
CA THR A 6 7.05 7.46 -7.02
C THR A 6 8.36 6.95 -6.45
N ILE A 7 8.46 7.00 -5.14
CA ILE A 7 9.56 6.37 -4.42
C ILE A 7 9.12 4.98 -4.02
N HIS A 8 9.94 4.00 -4.32
CA HIS A 8 9.74 2.60 -3.94
C HIS A 8 10.72 2.25 -2.82
N TYR A 9 10.19 1.55 -1.83
CA TYR A 9 10.89 1.20 -0.61
C TYR A 9 10.90 -0.32 -0.44
N ILE A 10 11.98 -0.87 0.08
CA ILE A 10 12.10 -2.27 0.50
C ILE A 10 12.33 -2.34 2.01
N PRO A 11 11.90 -3.41 2.70
CA PRO A 11 12.14 -3.55 4.12
C PRO A 11 13.63 -3.75 4.42
N ASP A 12 14.11 -3.10 5.49
CA ASP A 12 15.39 -3.45 6.07
C ASP A 12 15.26 -4.78 6.83
N LEU A 13 15.81 -5.83 6.25
CA LEU A 13 15.67 -7.19 6.77
C LEU A 13 16.34 -7.39 8.13
N THR A 14 17.23 -6.47 8.56
CA THR A 14 17.88 -6.54 9.88
C THR A 14 16.93 -6.26 11.04
N TYR A 15 15.77 -5.63 10.76
CA TYR A 15 14.78 -5.21 11.75
C TYR A 15 13.44 -5.93 11.64
N VAL A 16 13.35 -6.96 10.78
CA VAL A 16 12.10 -7.69 10.61
C VAL A 16 11.87 -8.65 11.77
N ALA A 17 10.81 -8.38 12.52
CA ALA A 17 10.32 -9.24 13.58
C ALA A 17 8.78 -9.18 13.61
N ASP A 18 8.14 -10.19 14.20
CA ASP A 18 6.69 -10.15 14.41
C ASP A 18 6.34 -8.98 15.35
N PRO A 19 5.65 -7.94 14.87
CA PRO A 19 5.45 -6.72 15.64
C PRO A 19 4.36 -6.88 16.68
N LYS A 20 4.51 -6.15 17.78
CA LYS A 20 3.40 -5.96 18.73
C LYS A 20 2.35 -5.04 18.08
N LEU A 21 1.13 -5.50 18.04
CA LEU A 21 -0.02 -4.75 17.51
C LEU A 21 -0.71 -3.94 18.62
N PRO A 22 -1.31 -2.77 18.30
CA PRO A 22 -2.13 -2.03 19.25
C PRO A 22 -3.29 -2.88 19.81
N ASN A 23 -3.47 -2.87 21.11
CA ASN A 23 -4.45 -3.75 21.79
C ASN A 23 -5.93 -3.30 21.66
N ASP A 24 -6.15 -2.07 21.19
CA ASP A 24 -7.50 -1.48 21.07
C ASP A 24 -8.30 -1.99 19.88
N PHE A 25 -7.70 -2.88 19.09
CA PHE A 25 -8.26 -3.42 17.85
C PHE A 25 -8.19 -4.94 17.86
N THR A 26 -9.09 -5.56 17.12
CA THR A 26 -8.98 -6.97 16.75
C THR A 26 -8.49 -7.09 15.31
N TYR A 27 -7.80 -8.18 15.00
CA TYR A 27 -7.13 -8.33 13.70
C TYR A 27 -7.45 -9.66 13.07
N LYS A 28 -7.55 -9.67 11.74
CA LYS A 28 -7.72 -10.89 10.99
C LYS A 28 -6.90 -10.86 9.71
N LEU A 29 -6.24 -11.98 9.42
CA LEU A 29 -5.51 -12.21 8.18
C LEU A 29 -6.41 -12.96 7.20
N PHE A 30 -6.48 -12.46 5.97
CA PHE A 30 -7.18 -13.07 4.85
C PHE A 30 -6.17 -13.39 3.75
N GLN A 31 -6.28 -14.56 3.13
CA GLN A 31 -5.38 -14.99 2.06
C GLN A 31 -6.08 -16.03 1.17
N GLY A 32 -5.60 -16.13 -0.08
CA GLY A 32 -6.23 -17.00 -1.06
C GLY A 32 -7.71 -16.62 -1.27
N GLU A 33 -8.58 -17.62 -1.33
CA GLU A 33 -10.01 -17.41 -1.57
C GLU A 33 -10.72 -16.62 -0.45
N ASP A 34 -10.17 -16.59 0.76
CA ASP A 34 -10.77 -15.84 1.87
C ASP A 34 -10.79 -14.34 1.61
N ILE A 35 -9.90 -13.82 0.76
CA ILE A 35 -9.87 -12.40 0.37
C ILE A 35 -11.18 -12.00 -0.31
N LEU A 36 -11.83 -12.89 -1.05
CA LEU A 36 -13.10 -12.62 -1.72
C LEU A 36 -14.23 -12.25 -0.75
N LYS A 37 -14.12 -12.67 0.51
CA LYS A 37 -15.06 -12.28 1.59
C LYS A 37 -15.01 -10.77 1.89
N LEU A 38 -13.97 -10.07 1.44
CA LEU A 38 -13.79 -8.64 1.63
C LEU A 38 -14.33 -7.80 0.46
N SER A 39 -14.89 -8.41 -0.59
CA SER A 39 -15.32 -7.73 -1.82
C SER A 39 -16.43 -6.68 -1.62
N HIS A 40 -17.15 -6.77 -0.51
CA HIS A 40 -18.19 -5.80 -0.14
C HIS A 40 -17.65 -4.58 0.63
N ILE A 41 -16.37 -4.59 1.01
CA ILE A 41 -15.74 -3.51 1.77
C ILE A 41 -15.21 -2.46 0.78
N THR A 42 -15.55 -1.21 1.00
CA THR A 42 -15.17 -0.07 0.15
C THR A 42 -14.40 0.98 0.94
N GLY A 43 -13.66 1.86 0.23
CA GLY A 43 -12.90 2.95 0.84
C GLY A 43 -11.51 2.55 1.34
N PHE A 44 -10.97 1.43 0.84
CA PHE A 44 -9.63 0.93 1.17
C PHE A 44 -8.84 0.62 -0.12
N ASP A 45 -8.93 1.52 -1.10
CA ASP A 45 -8.51 1.27 -2.49
C ASP A 45 -6.98 1.25 -2.68
N ASN A 46 -6.20 1.73 -1.70
CA ASN A 46 -4.73 1.58 -1.74
C ASN A 46 -4.26 0.21 -1.24
N SER A 47 -5.08 -0.49 -0.50
CA SER A 47 -4.72 -1.76 0.15
C SER A 47 -5.44 -2.97 -0.41
N LEU A 48 -6.61 -2.76 -1.00
CA LEU A 48 -7.47 -3.85 -1.48
C LEU A 48 -8.35 -3.34 -2.63
N VAL A 49 -8.14 -3.90 -3.83
CA VAL A 49 -8.91 -3.52 -5.02
C VAL A 49 -9.57 -4.76 -5.61
N PHE A 50 -10.83 -4.62 -5.98
CA PHE A 50 -11.59 -5.60 -6.76
C PHE A 50 -12.01 -4.96 -8.09
N ASP A 51 -11.97 -5.72 -9.17
CA ASP A 51 -12.53 -5.31 -10.45
C ASP A 51 -14.08 -5.45 -10.46
N ASP A 52 -14.73 -4.98 -11.52
CA ASP A 52 -16.18 -5.03 -11.68
C ASP A 52 -16.75 -6.47 -11.68
N ASN A 53 -15.90 -7.47 -11.87
CA ASN A 53 -16.26 -8.89 -11.82
C ASN A 53 -15.95 -9.52 -10.44
N GLY A 54 -15.54 -8.73 -9.45
CA GLY A 54 -15.18 -9.19 -8.12
C GLY A 54 -13.85 -9.96 -8.05
N ARG A 55 -12.93 -9.76 -9.03
CA ARG A 55 -11.60 -10.36 -9.02
C ARG A 55 -10.61 -9.39 -8.39
N THR A 56 -9.57 -9.92 -7.80
CA THR A 56 -8.49 -9.14 -7.19
C THR A 56 -7.13 -9.74 -7.45
N ASN A 57 -6.11 -8.89 -7.55
CA ASN A 57 -4.69 -9.30 -7.56
C ASN A 57 -4.10 -9.35 -6.13
N SER A 58 -4.89 -9.04 -5.12
CA SER A 58 -4.45 -9.11 -3.73
C SER A 58 -4.24 -10.57 -3.32
N ALA A 59 -3.06 -10.88 -2.80
CA ALA A 59 -2.70 -12.21 -2.33
C ALA A 59 -2.93 -12.37 -0.82
N ILE A 60 -2.90 -11.26 -0.09
CA ILE A 60 -2.99 -11.22 1.36
C ILE A 60 -3.58 -9.87 1.80
N ALA A 61 -4.44 -9.90 2.79
CA ALA A 61 -4.99 -8.70 3.43
C ALA A 61 -5.04 -8.89 4.96
N PHE A 62 -4.48 -7.94 5.68
CA PHE A 62 -4.50 -7.89 7.15
C PHE A 62 -5.46 -6.78 7.57
N VAL A 63 -6.54 -7.13 8.23
CA VAL A 63 -7.67 -6.24 8.53
C VAL A 63 -7.74 -5.96 10.01
N ALA A 64 -7.87 -4.70 10.38
CA ALA A 64 -8.10 -4.25 11.75
C ALA A 64 -9.57 -3.85 11.96
N TYR A 65 -10.13 -4.26 13.08
CA TYR A 65 -11.50 -3.97 13.48
C TYR A 65 -11.56 -3.23 14.81
N LYS A 66 -12.53 -2.32 14.92
CA LYS A 66 -12.99 -1.77 16.21
C LYS A 66 -14.44 -2.23 16.42
N GLY A 67 -14.64 -3.20 17.33
CA GLY A 67 -15.88 -3.97 17.33
C GLY A 67 -16.07 -4.70 16.00
N ASP A 68 -17.22 -4.51 15.36
CA ASP A 68 -17.54 -5.13 14.06
C ASP A 68 -17.17 -4.24 12.86
N THR A 69 -16.61 -3.04 13.11
CA THR A 69 -16.29 -2.09 12.05
C THR A 69 -14.86 -2.28 11.57
N VAL A 70 -14.66 -2.42 10.26
CA VAL A 70 -13.33 -2.37 9.63
C VAL A 70 -12.80 -0.94 9.73
N VAL A 71 -11.62 -0.76 10.30
CA VAL A 71 -11.01 0.56 10.51
C VAL A 71 -9.70 0.75 9.76
N ALA A 72 -9.04 -0.32 9.38
CA ALA A 72 -7.86 -0.30 8.54
C ALA A 72 -7.67 -1.63 7.79
N ILE A 73 -7.09 -1.55 6.61
CA ILE A 73 -6.66 -2.71 5.83
C ILE A 73 -5.24 -2.47 5.35
N ALA A 74 -4.35 -3.41 5.59
CA ALA A 74 -3.06 -3.54 4.93
C ALA A 74 -3.13 -4.72 3.97
N GLY A 75 -2.91 -4.50 2.69
CA GLY A 75 -2.99 -5.54 1.67
C GLY A 75 -1.73 -5.61 0.82
N ALA A 76 -1.55 -6.73 0.12
CA ALA A 76 -0.49 -6.85 -0.85
C ALA A 76 -0.96 -7.56 -2.11
N SER A 77 -0.54 -7.03 -3.26
CA SER A 77 -0.79 -7.59 -4.59
C SER A 77 0.45 -8.29 -5.13
N THR A 78 0.22 -9.34 -5.93
CA THR A 78 1.28 -10.14 -6.59
C THR A 78 1.60 -9.60 -7.99
N ALA A 79 1.76 -8.28 -8.14
CA ALA A 79 1.99 -7.66 -9.44
C ALA A 79 3.25 -8.20 -10.16
N TYR A 80 4.24 -8.68 -9.40
CA TYR A 80 5.50 -9.21 -9.93
C TYR A 80 5.89 -10.48 -9.17
N ASN A 81 5.79 -11.65 -9.75
CA ASN A 81 6.28 -12.92 -9.17
C ASN A 81 6.42 -12.92 -7.63
N ASN A 82 7.67 -12.89 -7.12
CA ASN A 82 7.97 -12.87 -5.68
C ASN A 82 8.10 -11.46 -5.09
N LEU A 83 7.82 -10.41 -5.85
CA LEU A 83 7.84 -9.02 -5.37
C LEU A 83 6.40 -8.51 -5.21
N TRP A 84 5.97 -8.32 -3.97
CA TRP A 84 4.58 -8.00 -3.64
C TRP A 84 4.44 -6.54 -3.22
N GLU A 85 3.60 -5.80 -3.92
CA GLU A 85 3.32 -4.40 -3.57
C GLU A 85 2.37 -4.32 -2.39
N VAL A 86 2.81 -3.62 -1.33
CA VAL A 86 2.02 -3.43 -0.11
C VAL A 86 1.37 -2.06 -0.09
N GLY A 87 0.11 -2.01 0.34
CA GLY A 87 -0.65 -0.79 0.54
C GLY A 87 -1.35 -0.79 1.90
N ILE A 88 -1.74 0.38 2.36
CA ILE A 88 -2.41 0.58 3.65
C ILE A 88 -3.44 1.70 3.57
N ASP A 89 -4.61 1.43 4.07
CA ASP A 89 -5.64 2.42 4.32
C ASP A 89 -6.07 2.38 5.78
N VAL A 90 -6.21 3.54 6.37
CA VAL A 90 -6.73 3.73 7.73
C VAL A 90 -7.81 4.80 7.71
N LEU A 91 -8.97 4.50 8.25
CA LEU A 91 -10.06 5.47 8.38
C LEU A 91 -9.59 6.72 9.14
N PRO A 92 -10.00 7.93 8.74
CA PRO A 92 -9.51 9.19 9.31
C PRO A 92 -9.54 9.24 10.84
N ALA A 93 -10.62 8.74 11.46
CA ALA A 93 -10.78 8.75 12.92
C ALA A 93 -9.76 7.87 13.68
N PHE A 94 -9.07 6.96 12.99
CA PHE A 94 -8.12 6.01 13.58
C PHE A 94 -6.67 6.26 13.15
N ARG A 95 -6.41 7.36 12.45
CA ARG A 95 -5.06 7.79 12.06
C ARG A 95 -4.27 8.32 13.24
N ASN A 96 -2.96 8.46 13.07
CA ASN A 96 -2.00 8.99 14.05
C ASN A 96 -1.90 8.19 15.37
N GLN A 97 -2.37 6.94 15.38
CA GLN A 97 -2.31 6.01 16.53
C GLN A 97 -1.28 4.90 16.35
N GLY A 98 -0.41 5.01 15.34
CA GLY A 98 0.59 3.98 15.02
C GLY A 98 0.04 2.75 14.30
N LEU A 99 -1.27 2.67 14.05
CA LEU A 99 -1.94 1.52 13.47
C LEU A 99 -1.38 1.13 12.10
N ALA A 100 -1.26 2.11 11.18
CA ALA A 100 -0.71 1.87 9.83
C ALA A 100 0.68 1.24 9.88
N THR A 101 1.58 1.80 10.67
CA THR A 101 2.95 1.31 10.83
C THR A 101 2.97 -0.13 11.37
N ALA A 102 2.19 -0.41 12.41
CA ALA A 102 2.13 -1.74 13.01
C ALA A 102 1.57 -2.78 12.02
N MET A 103 0.53 -2.42 11.27
CA MET A 103 -0.08 -3.31 10.28
C MET A 103 0.83 -3.58 9.09
N ILE A 104 1.56 -2.58 8.57
CA ILE A 104 2.56 -2.77 7.50
C ILE A 104 3.69 -3.67 8.00
N ARG A 105 4.20 -3.48 9.22
CA ARG A 105 5.22 -4.37 9.80
C ARG A 105 4.73 -5.82 9.91
N LYS A 106 3.47 -6.01 10.35
CA LYS A 106 2.88 -7.36 10.43
C LYS A 106 2.73 -7.98 9.05
N LEU A 107 2.21 -7.24 8.08
CA LEU A 107 2.05 -7.72 6.72
C LEU A 107 3.41 -8.07 6.09
N THR A 108 4.44 -7.24 6.31
CA THR A 108 5.82 -7.50 5.87
C THR A 108 6.34 -8.82 6.42
N TYR A 109 6.17 -9.05 7.73
CA TYR A 109 6.56 -10.31 8.38
C TYR A 109 5.86 -11.53 7.75
N GLU A 110 4.55 -11.44 7.50
CA GLU A 110 3.77 -12.51 6.89
C GLU A 110 4.20 -12.80 5.44
N ILE A 111 4.50 -11.76 4.65
CA ILE A 111 4.94 -11.90 3.25
C ILE A 111 6.33 -12.56 3.18
N LEU A 112 7.26 -12.11 4.02
CA LEU A 112 8.61 -12.69 4.07
C LEU A 112 8.59 -14.16 4.48
N ASN A 113 7.72 -14.55 5.41
CA ASN A 113 7.53 -15.95 5.80
C ASN A 113 6.97 -16.82 4.66
N LYS A 114 6.39 -16.22 3.63
CA LYS A 114 5.94 -16.91 2.40
C LYS A 114 7.03 -17.00 1.33
N GLY A 115 8.22 -16.45 1.58
CA GLY A 115 9.31 -16.40 0.63
C GLY A 115 9.17 -15.31 -0.45
N ALA A 116 8.23 -14.38 -0.28
CA ALA A 116 8.08 -13.21 -1.13
C ALA A 116 8.74 -11.98 -0.50
N VAL A 117 9.07 -10.99 -1.33
CA VAL A 117 9.68 -9.72 -0.90
C VAL A 117 8.62 -8.62 -1.00
N PRO A 118 8.19 -8.01 0.10
CA PRO A 118 7.28 -6.87 0.05
C PRO A 118 8.03 -5.60 -0.38
N PHE A 119 7.38 -4.77 -1.21
CA PHE A 119 7.84 -3.41 -1.47
C PHE A 119 6.69 -2.44 -1.27
N TYR A 120 7.02 -1.20 -0.92
CA TYR A 120 6.07 -0.15 -0.64
C TYR A 120 6.26 1.00 -1.62
N SER A 121 5.18 1.55 -2.15
CA SER A 121 5.23 2.66 -3.11
C SER A 121 4.56 3.90 -2.53
N ALA A 122 5.20 5.05 -2.67
CA ALA A 122 4.60 6.33 -2.29
C ALA A 122 4.98 7.44 -3.28
N SER A 123 3.99 8.22 -3.70
CA SER A 123 4.27 9.46 -4.41
C SER A 123 5.18 10.37 -3.59
N ILE A 124 6.07 11.10 -4.25
CA ILE A 124 6.97 12.07 -3.60
C ILE A 124 6.22 13.17 -2.85
N THR A 125 4.96 13.41 -3.17
CA THR A 125 4.10 14.38 -2.48
C THR A 125 3.30 13.78 -1.33
N ASN A 126 3.24 12.45 -1.21
CA ASN A 126 2.51 11.77 -0.15
C ASN A 126 3.41 11.53 1.09
N ILE A 127 3.68 12.60 1.82
CA ILE A 127 4.53 12.57 3.01
C ILE A 127 3.99 11.60 4.08
N GLY A 128 2.66 11.51 4.22
CA GLY A 128 2.05 10.59 5.19
C GLY A 128 2.40 9.13 4.91
N SER A 129 2.31 8.70 3.65
CA SER A 129 2.67 7.36 3.20
C SER A 129 4.17 7.08 3.35
N GLN A 130 5.02 8.05 2.99
CA GLN A 130 6.48 7.94 3.16
C GLN A 130 6.87 7.77 4.64
N LEU A 131 6.21 8.50 5.55
CA LEU A 131 6.43 8.35 7.00
C LEU A 131 6.00 6.98 7.52
N VAL A 132 4.93 6.40 6.98
CA VAL A 132 4.51 5.03 7.33
C VAL A 132 5.58 4.04 6.87
N ALA A 133 6.07 4.13 5.63
CA ALA A 133 7.12 3.27 5.11
C ALA A 133 8.39 3.34 5.99
N ALA A 134 8.90 4.55 6.24
CA ALA A 134 10.10 4.75 7.05
C ALA A 134 9.93 4.20 8.49
N ARG A 135 8.80 4.47 9.15
CA ARG A 135 8.51 3.97 10.50
C ARG A 135 8.29 2.46 10.54
N ALA A 136 7.85 1.86 9.44
CA ALA A 136 7.72 0.42 9.30
C ALA A 136 9.07 -0.28 9.06
N GLY A 137 10.15 0.47 8.89
CA GLY A 137 11.50 -0.06 8.65
C GLY A 137 11.81 -0.29 7.18
N TYR A 138 11.14 0.43 6.30
CA TYR A 138 11.42 0.41 4.86
C TYR A 138 12.44 1.50 4.50
N LEU A 139 13.33 1.17 3.59
CA LEU A 139 14.36 2.06 3.05
C LEU A 139 14.05 2.39 1.58
N PRO A 140 14.24 3.62 1.12
CA PRO A 140 14.07 3.97 -0.28
C PRO A 140 15.10 3.20 -1.13
N CYS A 141 14.64 2.61 -2.22
CA CYS A 141 15.45 1.75 -3.07
C CYS A 141 15.55 2.27 -4.50
N TRP A 142 14.43 2.70 -5.09
CA TRP A 142 14.43 3.31 -6.42
C TRP A 142 13.31 4.34 -6.55
N VAL A 143 13.44 5.16 -7.58
CA VAL A 143 12.41 6.13 -7.96
C VAL A 143 12.06 5.88 -9.41
N ASP A 144 10.79 5.88 -9.73
CA ASP A 144 10.33 5.98 -11.10
C ASP A 144 9.57 7.28 -11.35
N SER A 145 9.49 7.63 -12.61
CA SER A 145 8.67 8.71 -13.09
C SER A 145 7.99 8.26 -14.37
N TRP A 146 6.75 8.62 -14.53
CA TRP A 146 6.01 8.35 -15.73
C TRP A 146 5.48 9.61 -16.35
N GLY A 147 5.34 9.59 -17.67
CA GLY A 147 4.90 10.73 -18.43
C GLY A 147 4.33 10.30 -19.77
N ASN A 148 3.59 11.17 -20.42
CA ASN A 148 3.12 10.98 -21.77
C ASN A 148 3.97 11.75 -22.76
N ILE A 149 4.10 11.21 -23.98
CA ILE A 149 4.56 11.97 -25.14
C ILE A 149 3.50 13.03 -25.43
N TYR A 150 3.93 14.24 -25.72
CA TYR A 150 3.05 15.30 -26.19
C TYR A 150 2.37 14.85 -27.50
N ASP A 151 1.06 14.72 -27.47
CA ASP A 151 0.23 14.65 -28.66
C ASP A 151 -0.55 15.98 -28.82
N GLU A 152 -1.12 16.18 -29.99
CA GLU A 152 -1.78 17.44 -30.39
C GLU A 152 -3.02 17.80 -29.51
N TYR A 153 -3.39 16.94 -28.57
CA TYR A 153 -4.57 17.10 -27.68
C TYR A 153 -4.23 17.71 -26.31
N TYR A 154 -2.99 18.09 -26.06
CA TYR A 154 -2.66 18.68 -24.76
C TYR A 154 -3.02 20.18 -24.73
N PRO A 155 -3.76 20.66 -23.71
CA PRO A 155 -4.27 22.05 -23.68
C PRO A 155 -3.18 23.10 -23.43
N TYR A 156 -1.93 22.70 -23.22
CA TYR A 156 -0.82 23.61 -23.06
C TYR A 156 0.13 23.48 -24.24
N ASN A 157 0.05 24.45 -25.16
CA ASN A 157 0.99 24.54 -26.25
C ASN A 157 2.30 25.15 -25.70
N LEU A 158 3.42 24.43 -25.83
CA LEU A 158 4.72 24.94 -25.40
C LEU A 158 5.11 26.26 -26.06
N LYS A 159 4.53 26.57 -27.22
CA LYS A 159 4.73 27.85 -27.89
C LYS A 159 4.20 29.04 -27.10
N ASP A 160 3.15 28.82 -26.30
CA ASP A 160 2.51 29.86 -25.47
C ASP A 160 3.26 30.12 -24.15
N ILE A 161 4.32 29.36 -23.86
CA ILE A 161 5.11 29.47 -22.62
C ILE A 161 6.51 30.05 -22.89
N ILE A 162 6.94 30.10 -24.16
CA ILE A 162 8.32 30.46 -24.55
C ILE A 162 8.37 31.84 -25.20
N GLU A 163 7.23 32.49 -25.47
CA GLU A 163 7.13 33.92 -25.86
C GLU A 163 6.84 34.80 -24.62
#